data_c0fe837420e4d4a638c8191415f5861d
#
_entry.id   c0fe837420e4d4a638c8191415f5861d
#
_cell.length_a   1.000
_cell.length_b   1.000
_cell.length_c   1.000
_cell.angle_alpha   90.00
_cell.angle_beta   90.00
_cell.angle_gamma   90.00
#
_symmetry.space_group_name_H-M   'P 1'
#
loop_
_entity.id
_entity.type
_entity.pdbx_description
1 polymer ?
#
loop_
_entity_poly.entity_id
_entity_poly.type
_entity_poly.pdbx_seq_one_letter_code
_entity_poly.pdbx_strand_id
1 'polypeptide(L)'
;MSVELNHTIVHARDNRESAEFLAGILGLETGAEWGPFIPVATANGVTLDFATVPAESLTPQHYAFLISEAEFDTAYARIRELGTAYYADPHRKHPGEINHNDGGRGVYFIDPSGHAMEIITRPYGGWPKGA
;
A
#
# COMPACT_ATOMS: atom_id res chain seq x y z
N MET A 1 22.01 1.40 -15.17
CA MET A 1 21.81 2.30 -14.02
C MET A 1 21.45 1.49 -12.81
N SER A 2 22.07 1.80 -11.70
CA SER A 2 21.98 0.98 -10.50
C SER A 2 21.40 1.71 -9.29
N VAL A 3 20.74 2.85 -9.48
CA VAL A 3 20.07 3.53 -8.38
C VAL A 3 18.74 2.84 -8.13
N GLU A 4 18.57 2.32 -6.90
CA GLU A 4 17.38 1.59 -6.50
C GLU A 4 16.86 2.17 -5.20
N LEU A 5 15.55 2.29 -5.08
CA LEU A 5 14.95 2.66 -3.81
C LEU A 5 15.13 1.48 -2.84
N ASN A 6 15.75 1.71 -1.69
CA ASN A 6 16.03 0.64 -0.72
C ASN A 6 14.95 0.55 0.36
N HIS A 7 14.65 1.66 1.00
CA HIS A 7 13.63 1.70 2.05
C HIS A 7 13.07 3.10 2.19
N THR A 8 11.92 3.20 2.84
CA THR A 8 11.31 4.47 3.22
C THR A 8 10.65 4.32 4.58
N ILE A 9 10.60 5.41 5.32
CA ILE A 9 9.94 5.43 6.63
C ILE A 9 8.48 5.82 6.40
N VAL A 10 7.58 5.01 6.96
CA VAL A 10 6.14 5.29 6.93
C VAL A 10 5.72 5.68 8.34
N HIS A 11 5.30 6.91 8.52
CA HIS A 11 4.83 7.39 9.82
C HIS A 11 3.45 6.81 10.13
N ALA A 12 3.23 6.43 11.37
CA ALA A 12 1.98 5.81 11.80
C ALA A 12 1.58 6.31 13.19
N ARG A 13 0.28 6.29 13.46
CA ARG A 13 -0.21 6.53 14.83
C ARG A 13 0.20 5.37 15.75
N ASP A 14 0.31 4.18 15.18
CA ASP A 14 0.80 2.96 15.84
C ASP A 14 1.46 2.12 14.75
N ASN A 15 2.78 1.92 14.88
CA ASN A 15 3.56 1.26 13.83
C ASN A 15 3.12 -0.18 13.58
N ARG A 16 2.79 -0.93 14.62
CA ARG A 16 2.34 -2.32 14.47
C ARG A 16 0.98 -2.38 13.80
N GLU A 17 0.06 -1.51 14.18
CA GLU A 17 -1.27 -1.46 13.59
C GLU A 17 -1.20 -1.24 12.07
N SER A 18 -0.44 -0.25 11.63
CA SER A 18 -0.31 0.07 10.20
C SER A 18 0.47 -0.98 9.43
N ALA A 19 1.56 -1.50 10.02
CA ALA A 19 2.36 -2.54 9.38
C ALA A 19 1.55 -3.83 9.18
N GLU A 20 0.84 -4.28 10.20
CA GLU A 20 0.03 -5.49 10.13
C GLU A 20 -1.17 -5.32 9.21
N PHE A 21 -1.76 -4.13 9.17
CA PHE A 21 -2.86 -3.82 8.25
C PHE A 21 -2.42 -4.00 6.80
N LEU A 22 -1.32 -3.34 6.42
CA LEU A 22 -0.83 -3.40 5.04
C LEU A 22 -0.34 -4.81 4.68
N ALA A 23 0.46 -5.42 5.55
CA ALA A 23 0.97 -6.77 5.34
C ALA A 23 -0.18 -7.78 5.19
N GLY A 24 -1.21 -7.67 6.02
CA GLY A 24 -2.38 -8.55 5.96
C GLY A 24 -3.12 -8.45 4.62
N ILE A 25 -3.30 -7.24 4.10
CA ILE A 25 -3.98 -7.04 2.80
C ILE A 25 -3.13 -7.56 1.66
N LEU A 26 -1.83 -7.24 1.66
CA LEU A 26 -0.93 -7.59 0.55
C LEU A 26 -0.39 -9.02 0.62
N GLY A 27 -0.69 -9.76 1.68
CA GLY A 27 -0.15 -11.11 1.85
C GLY A 27 1.34 -11.13 2.18
N LEU A 28 1.83 -10.07 2.79
CA LEU A 28 3.21 -9.95 3.23
C LEU A 28 3.30 -10.24 4.73
N GLU A 29 4.53 -10.34 5.23
CA GLU A 29 4.76 -10.53 6.67
C GLU A 29 5.48 -9.31 7.22
N THR A 30 5.18 -8.97 8.49
CA THR A 30 5.97 -7.99 9.22
C THR A 30 7.26 -8.65 9.68
N GLY A 31 8.38 -7.96 9.54
CA GLY A 31 9.66 -8.41 10.06
C GLY A 31 9.82 -8.11 11.55
N ALA A 32 10.97 -8.53 12.10
CA ALA A 32 11.28 -8.27 13.48
C ALA A 32 11.41 -6.78 13.75
N GLU A 33 10.88 -6.33 14.88
CA GLU A 33 11.00 -4.94 15.30
C GLU A 33 12.49 -4.54 15.42
N TRP A 34 12.81 -3.37 14.89
CA TRP A 34 14.16 -2.88 14.76
C TRP A 34 14.22 -1.42 15.19
N GLY A 35 14.71 -1.12 16.39
CA GLY A 35 14.61 0.23 16.93
C GLY A 35 13.15 0.68 16.97
N PRO A 36 12.82 1.86 16.42
CA PRO A 36 11.43 2.32 16.37
C PRO A 36 10.64 1.75 15.19
N PHE A 37 11.22 0.85 14.39
CA PHE A 37 10.67 0.43 13.12
C PHE A 37 10.10 -0.98 13.15
N ILE A 38 8.96 -1.16 12.46
CA ILE A 38 8.44 -2.48 12.09
C ILE A 38 8.51 -2.56 10.56
N PRO A 39 9.38 -3.42 10.01
CA PRO A 39 9.58 -3.47 8.57
C PRO A 39 8.57 -4.36 7.86
N VAL A 40 8.18 -3.95 6.66
CA VAL A 40 7.42 -4.75 5.71
C VAL A 40 8.16 -4.68 4.38
N ALA A 41 8.70 -5.80 3.93
CA ALA A 41 9.47 -5.88 2.68
C ALA A 41 8.55 -6.23 1.52
N THR A 42 8.72 -5.53 0.40
CA THR A 42 8.04 -5.84 -0.85
C THR A 42 8.88 -6.78 -1.71
N ALA A 43 8.26 -7.37 -2.74
CA ALA A 43 8.92 -8.37 -3.57
C ALA A 43 10.13 -7.86 -4.34
N ASN A 44 10.19 -6.56 -4.61
CA ASN A 44 11.31 -5.94 -5.33
C ASN A 44 12.40 -5.39 -4.41
N GLY A 45 12.40 -5.83 -3.14
CA GLY A 45 13.49 -5.50 -2.22
C GLY A 45 13.38 -4.15 -1.52
N VAL A 46 12.26 -3.46 -1.67
CA VAL A 46 12.02 -2.19 -0.96
C VAL A 46 11.37 -2.49 0.38
N THR A 47 11.90 -1.91 1.46
CA THR A 47 11.34 -2.07 2.79
C THR A 47 10.59 -0.82 3.21
N LEU A 48 9.38 -1.01 3.72
CA LEU A 48 8.60 0.05 4.37
C LEU A 48 8.84 -0.09 5.88
N ASP A 49 9.47 0.92 6.48
CA ASP A 49 9.78 0.93 7.90
C ASP A 49 8.74 1.77 8.64
N PHE A 50 7.78 1.11 9.27
CA PHE A 50 6.70 1.79 9.98
C PHE A 50 7.17 2.28 11.34
N ALA A 51 7.02 3.58 11.59
CA ALA A 51 7.45 4.22 12.82
C ALA A 51 6.30 5.00 13.44
N THR A 52 6.07 4.80 14.74
CA THR A 52 5.06 5.55 15.48
C THR A 52 5.53 6.99 15.70
N VAL A 53 4.66 7.95 15.36
CA VAL A 53 4.92 9.38 15.59
C VAL A 53 3.72 10.02 16.26
N PRO A 54 3.89 11.18 16.93
CA PRO A 54 2.76 11.92 17.47
C PRO A 54 1.80 12.35 16.36
N ALA A 55 0.50 12.44 16.70
CA ALA A 55 -0.54 12.80 15.74
C ALA A 55 -0.23 14.09 14.97
N GLU A 56 0.33 15.10 15.64
CA GLU A 56 0.68 16.38 15.03
C GLU A 56 1.82 16.27 14.02
N SER A 57 2.59 15.20 14.05
CA SER A 57 3.68 14.94 13.11
C SER A 57 3.26 14.04 11.95
N LEU A 58 2.03 13.54 11.98
CA LEU A 58 1.53 12.59 10.99
C LEU A 58 0.87 13.32 9.82
N THR A 59 1.50 13.23 8.66
CA THR A 59 0.97 13.77 7.42
C THR A 59 0.55 12.61 6.51
N PRO A 60 -0.70 12.55 6.04
CA PRO A 60 -1.11 11.52 5.10
C PRO A 60 -0.25 11.52 3.85
N GLN A 61 0.16 10.34 3.43
CA GLN A 61 0.97 10.11 2.24
C GLN A 61 0.25 9.13 1.31
N HIS A 62 0.83 8.90 0.14
CA HIS A 62 0.30 7.96 -0.84
C HIS A 62 1.35 6.93 -1.20
N TYR A 63 0.98 5.65 -1.15
CA TYR A 63 1.84 4.53 -1.51
C TYR A 63 1.09 3.62 -2.47
N ALA A 64 1.71 3.28 -3.59
CA ALA A 64 1.10 2.43 -4.61
C ALA A 64 1.93 1.17 -4.82
N PHE A 65 1.25 0.04 -4.96
CA PHE A 65 1.88 -1.27 -5.10
C PHE A 65 1.42 -1.94 -6.39
N LEU A 66 2.38 -2.40 -7.18
CA LEU A 66 2.09 -3.17 -8.39
C LEU A 66 2.00 -4.63 -8.01
N ILE A 67 0.84 -5.24 -8.30
CA ILE A 67 0.56 -6.63 -7.93
C ILE A 67 -0.01 -7.37 -9.14
N SER A 68 -0.07 -8.70 -9.05
CA SER A 68 -0.69 -9.51 -10.10
C SER A 68 -2.21 -9.44 -10.02
N GLU A 69 -2.89 -9.90 -11.09
CA GLU A 69 -4.35 -9.98 -11.08
C GLU A 69 -4.86 -10.92 -9.99
N ALA A 70 -4.18 -12.05 -9.79
CA ALA A 70 -4.57 -13.00 -8.73
C ALA A 70 -4.38 -12.40 -7.34
N GLU A 71 -3.29 -11.66 -7.13
CA GLU A 71 -3.06 -10.95 -5.87
C GLU A 71 -4.09 -9.85 -5.63
N PHE A 72 -4.52 -9.19 -6.71
CA PHE A 72 -5.58 -8.18 -6.62
C PHE A 72 -6.88 -8.79 -6.10
N ASP A 73 -7.29 -9.95 -6.64
CA ASP A 73 -8.51 -10.63 -6.18
C ASP A 73 -8.47 -10.90 -4.69
N THR A 74 -7.34 -11.42 -4.21
CA THR A 74 -7.17 -11.74 -2.78
C THR A 74 -7.12 -10.48 -1.92
N ALA A 75 -6.35 -9.49 -2.33
CA ALA A 75 -6.22 -8.23 -1.58
C ALA A 75 -7.55 -7.47 -1.53
N TYR A 76 -8.26 -7.41 -2.63
CA TYR A 76 -9.55 -6.74 -2.70
C TYR A 76 -10.59 -7.41 -1.79
N ALA A 77 -10.61 -8.74 -1.76
CA ALA A 77 -11.49 -9.49 -0.84
C ALA A 77 -11.16 -9.13 0.62
N ARG A 78 -9.89 -9.04 0.97
CA ARG A 78 -9.45 -8.69 2.33
C ARG A 78 -9.85 -7.26 2.72
N ILE A 79 -9.72 -6.31 1.80
CA ILE A 79 -10.16 -4.93 2.02
C ILE A 79 -11.64 -4.89 2.37
N ARG A 80 -12.46 -5.63 1.63
CA ARG A 80 -13.91 -5.69 1.87
C ARG A 80 -14.24 -6.39 3.19
N GLU A 81 -13.55 -7.47 3.50
CA GLU A 81 -13.75 -8.21 4.76
C GLU A 81 -13.43 -7.37 5.98
N LEU A 82 -12.40 -6.52 5.89
CA LEU A 82 -12.02 -5.62 6.98
C LEU A 82 -12.97 -4.45 7.14
N GLY A 83 -13.87 -4.22 6.18
CA GLY A 83 -14.74 -3.05 6.21
C GLY A 83 -14.00 -1.73 6.00
N THR A 84 -12.79 -1.81 5.44
CA THR A 84 -11.98 -0.63 5.16
C THR A 84 -12.59 0.17 4.01
N ALA A 85 -12.62 1.50 4.15
CA ALA A 85 -13.10 2.38 3.10
C ALA A 85 -12.19 2.26 1.86
N TYR A 86 -12.77 2.11 0.69
CA TYR A 86 -12.03 2.05 -0.56
C TYR A 86 -12.74 2.81 -1.69
N TYR A 87 -11.96 3.21 -2.70
CA TYR A 87 -12.42 4.13 -3.74
C TYR A 87 -11.75 3.77 -5.06
N ALA A 88 -12.45 4.04 -6.17
CA ALA A 88 -11.87 3.89 -7.51
C ALA A 88 -10.89 5.02 -7.83
N ASP A 89 -10.97 6.16 -7.13
CA ASP A 89 -10.23 7.36 -7.44
C ASP A 89 -9.52 7.95 -6.20
N PRO A 90 -8.43 8.71 -6.39
CA PRO A 90 -7.68 9.28 -5.27
C PRO A 90 -8.41 10.42 -4.55
N HIS A 91 -9.44 10.99 -5.15
CA HIS A 91 -10.21 12.10 -4.58
C HIS A 91 -11.44 11.64 -3.81
N ARG A 92 -11.61 10.32 -3.64
CA ARG A 92 -12.69 9.70 -2.87
C ARG A 92 -14.09 10.04 -3.40
N LYS A 93 -14.20 10.21 -4.71
CA LYS A 93 -15.48 10.53 -5.37
C LYS A 93 -16.27 9.30 -5.76
N HIS A 94 -15.62 8.14 -5.83
CA HIS A 94 -16.24 6.88 -6.24
C HIS A 94 -16.04 5.80 -5.17
N PRO A 95 -16.71 5.96 -4.00
CA PRO A 95 -16.58 4.98 -2.91
C PRO A 95 -17.20 3.63 -3.30
N GLY A 96 -16.58 2.55 -2.81
CA GLY A 96 -17.09 1.21 -3.05
C GLY A 96 -16.90 0.69 -4.46
N GLU A 97 -16.04 1.33 -5.24
CA GLU A 97 -15.76 0.96 -6.63
C GLU A 97 -14.28 0.76 -6.86
N ILE A 98 -13.93 0.03 -7.91
CA ILE A 98 -12.56 -0.12 -8.41
C ILE A 98 -12.45 0.54 -9.78
N ASN A 99 -11.22 0.78 -10.25
CA ASN A 99 -11.00 1.29 -11.60
C ASN A 99 -10.35 0.23 -12.48
N HIS A 100 -10.35 0.50 -13.78
CA HIS A 100 -9.75 -0.36 -14.80
C HIS A 100 -8.74 0.42 -15.63
N ASN A 101 -7.98 1.28 -14.98
CA ASN A 101 -7.01 2.15 -15.63
C ASN A 101 -5.92 1.33 -16.34
N ASP A 102 -5.48 1.84 -17.49
CA ASP A 102 -4.38 1.26 -18.26
C ASP A 102 -4.61 -0.21 -18.67
N GLY A 103 -5.86 -0.64 -18.73
CA GLY A 103 -6.22 -2.01 -19.10
C GLY A 103 -6.07 -3.02 -17.97
N GLY A 104 -5.82 -2.55 -16.75
CA GLY A 104 -5.73 -3.38 -15.56
C GLY A 104 -6.84 -3.10 -14.58
N ARG A 105 -6.53 -3.27 -13.31
CA ARG A 105 -7.45 -2.93 -12.20
C ARG A 105 -6.69 -2.15 -11.14
N GLY A 106 -7.39 -1.27 -10.43
CA GLY A 106 -6.82 -0.51 -9.34
C GLY A 106 -7.86 -0.16 -8.30
N VAL A 107 -7.41 0.08 -7.08
CA VAL A 107 -8.26 0.56 -6.00
C VAL A 107 -7.42 1.29 -4.96
N TYR A 108 -8.02 2.34 -4.39
CA TYR A 108 -7.44 3.12 -3.30
C TYR A 108 -8.12 2.73 -2.00
N PHE A 109 -7.35 2.55 -0.95
CA PHE A 109 -7.89 2.26 0.38
C PHE A 109 -7.08 3.03 1.44
N ILE A 110 -7.72 3.27 2.58
CA ILE A 110 -7.15 4.15 3.61
C ILE A 110 -6.65 3.30 4.75
N ASP A 111 -5.39 3.49 5.14
CA ASP A 111 -4.81 2.76 6.26
C ASP A 111 -5.23 3.40 7.61
N PRO A 112 -4.99 2.71 8.75
CA PRO A 112 -5.38 3.23 10.06
C PRO A 112 -4.78 4.59 10.42
N SER A 113 -3.66 4.96 9.81
CA SER A 113 -3.00 6.25 10.05
C SER A 113 -3.42 7.34 9.07
N GLY A 114 -4.33 7.03 8.15
CA GLY A 114 -4.86 8.01 7.18
C GLY A 114 -4.12 8.07 5.87
N HIS A 115 -3.13 7.20 5.63
CA HIS A 115 -2.44 7.16 4.35
C HIS A 115 -3.33 6.56 3.27
N ALA A 116 -3.21 7.08 2.07
CA ALA A 116 -3.88 6.54 0.89
C ALA A 116 -2.99 5.44 0.29
N MET A 117 -3.44 4.20 0.40
CA MET A 117 -2.79 3.06 -0.21
C MET A 117 -3.46 2.76 -1.53
N GLU A 118 -2.70 2.27 -2.49
CA GLU A 118 -3.21 1.91 -3.81
C GLU A 118 -2.60 0.59 -4.24
N ILE A 119 -3.42 -0.28 -4.84
CA ILE A 119 -2.94 -1.47 -5.53
C ILE A 119 -3.34 -1.37 -6.98
N ILE A 120 -2.42 -1.70 -7.89
CA ILE A 120 -2.63 -1.66 -9.33
C ILE A 120 -2.07 -2.93 -9.95
N THR A 121 -2.73 -3.41 -11.02
CA THR A 121 -2.26 -4.59 -11.74
C THR A 121 -1.46 -4.23 -12.99
N ARG A 122 -1.45 -2.94 -13.36
CA ARG A 122 -0.61 -2.42 -14.46
C ARG A 122 -0.05 -1.06 -14.06
N PRO A 123 1.20 -0.77 -14.43
CA PRO A 123 1.77 0.56 -14.20
C PRO A 123 0.96 1.63 -14.94
N TYR A 124 1.00 2.85 -14.43
CA TYR A 124 0.41 3.99 -15.13
C TYR A 124 1.08 4.16 -16.50
N GLY A 125 0.24 4.31 -17.55
CA GLY A 125 0.74 4.37 -18.91
C GLY A 125 1.02 3.00 -19.51
N GLY A 126 0.76 1.93 -18.77
CA GLY A 126 1.01 0.55 -19.20
C GLY A 126 2.45 0.11 -18.94
N TRP A 127 2.81 -1.09 -19.38
CA TRP A 127 4.14 -1.63 -19.18
C TRP A 127 5.17 -0.84 -19.99
N PRO A 128 6.36 -0.59 -19.42
CA PRO A 128 7.42 0.09 -20.16
C PRO A 128 7.78 -0.69 -21.44
N LYS A 129 8.06 0.04 -22.52
CA LYS A 129 8.53 -0.58 -23.77
C LYS A 129 9.90 -1.21 -23.55
N GLY A 130 10.05 -2.43 -24.02
CA GLY A 130 11.30 -3.18 -23.88
C GLY A 130 11.48 -3.84 -22.50
N ALA A 131 10.46 -3.80 -21.66
CA ALA A 131 10.51 -4.47 -20.35
C ALA A 131 10.27 -5.98 -20.49
#